data_74c34d76a59d839b273994c78036fee6
#
_entry.id   74c34d76a59d839b273994c78036fee6
#
_cell.length_a   1.000
_cell.length_b   1.000
_cell.length_c   1.000
_cell.angle_alpha   90.00
_cell.angle_beta   90.00
_cell.angle_gamma   90.00
#
_symmetry.space_group_name_H-M   'P 1'
#
loop_
_entity.id
_entity.type
_entity.pdbx_description
1 polymer ?
#
loop_
_entity_poly.entity_id
_entity_poly.type
_entity_poly.pdbx_seq_one_letter_code
_entity_poly.pdbx_strand_id
1 'polypeptide(L)'
;MKRILVLVGSGTSRGSTMQLTDAFIAGAEEAGHQVKKIFLGNKQIEGCRGCNFCQRSGSCVIKDDMQKLYPLFEESDVLVFASPLFFWTISARIKAFIERLYATAKDDKFPKKETMLLMTAGDENFWTFEQSVSYYRFVTQAIEWKDIGMCLAGGTKIEDGKHIIKENYLEEAFQLGKNTITRSKQND
;
A
#
# COMPACT_ATOMS: atom_id res chain seq x y z
N MET A 1 6.04 13.18 14.05
CA MET A 1 5.20 11.95 14.16
C MET A 1 4.16 11.98 13.05
N LYS A 2 4.01 10.90 12.27
CA LYS A 2 3.00 10.74 11.22
C LYS A 2 2.08 9.56 11.53
N ARG A 3 0.85 9.60 11.00
CA ARG A 3 -0.09 8.48 11.03
C ARG A 3 0.04 7.72 9.71
N ILE A 4 0.51 6.49 9.78
CA ILE A 4 0.80 5.66 8.61
C ILE A 4 -0.25 4.55 8.52
N LEU A 5 -0.97 4.50 7.39
CA LEU A 5 -1.88 3.40 7.08
C LEU A 5 -1.17 2.43 6.12
N VAL A 6 -0.97 1.20 6.57
CA VAL A 6 -0.37 0.14 5.75
C VAL A 6 -1.44 -0.85 5.31
N LEU A 7 -1.63 -0.99 4.02
CA LEU A 7 -2.60 -1.90 3.39
C LEU A 7 -1.88 -3.12 2.83
N VAL A 8 -2.11 -4.29 3.42
CA VAL A 8 -1.47 -5.54 3.00
C VAL A 8 -2.40 -6.33 2.10
N GLY A 9 -2.10 -6.36 0.80
CA GLY A 9 -2.90 -7.03 -0.24
C GLY A 9 -2.59 -8.51 -0.43
N SER A 10 -1.79 -9.12 0.44
CA SER A 10 -1.52 -10.57 0.40
C SER A 10 -2.77 -11.38 0.71
N GLY A 11 -2.87 -12.59 0.13
CA GLY A 11 -3.90 -13.57 0.47
C GLY A 11 -3.58 -14.37 1.73
N THR A 12 -2.33 -14.34 2.22
CA THR A 12 -1.87 -15.05 3.42
C THR A 12 -1.26 -14.08 4.43
N SER A 13 -1.53 -14.32 5.71
CA SER A 13 -1.00 -13.53 6.82
C SER A 13 0.42 -13.94 7.25
N ARG A 14 1.03 -14.93 6.59
CA ARG A 14 2.37 -15.45 6.92
C ARG A 14 3.32 -15.43 5.72
N GLY A 15 2.98 -14.72 4.64
CA GLY A 15 3.76 -14.66 3.41
C GLY A 15 4.92 -13.65 3.45
N SER A 16 5.74 -13.66 2.40
CA SER A 16 6.88 -12.73 2.24
C SER A 16 6.44 -11.26 2.28
N THR A 17 5.27 -10.92 1.70
CA THR A 17 4.73 -9.55 1.76
C THR A 17 4.47 -9.12 3.21
N MET A 18 4.00 -10.04 4.07
CA MET A 18 3.79 -9.73 5.48
C MET A 18 5.12 -9.48 6.19
N GLN A 19 6.14 -10.32 5.96
CA GLN A 19 7.47 -10.15 6.55
C GLN A 19 8.08 -8.80 6.16
N LEU A 20 8.02 -8.45 4.87
CA LEU A 20 8.50 -7.15 4.36
C LEU A 20 7.75 -5.98 5.02
N THR A 21 6.43 -6.12 5.17
CA THR A 21 5.59 -5.13 5.83
C THR A 21 5.94 -4.97 7.30
N ASP A 22 6.17 -6.06 8.00
CA ASP A 22 6.49 -6.04 9.44
C ASP A 22 7.86 -5.40 9.70
N ALA A 23 8.84 -5.63 8.83
CA ALA A 23 10.13 -4.94 8.87
C ALA A 23 9.98 -3.42 8.68
N PHE A 24 9.18 -2.99 7.69
CA PHE A 24 8.86 -1.58 7.49
C PHE A 24 8.20 -0.95 8.73
N ILE A 25 7.21 -1.64 9.30
CA ILE A 25 6.48 -1.15 10.48
C ILE A 25 7.43 -0.98 11.66
N ALA A 26 8.31 -1.97 11.91
CA ALA A 26 9.29 -1.89 12.99
C ALA A 26 10.17 -0.64 12.86
N GLY A 27 10.66 -0.32 11.66
CA GLY A 27 11.43 0.90 11.40
C GLY A 27 10.62 2.19 11.61
N ALA A 28 9.36 2.21 11.15
CA ALA A 28 8.49 3.37 11.30
C ALA A 28 8.12 3.63 12.77
N GLU A 29 7.85 2.59 13.55
CA GLU A 29 7.55 2.70 14.97
C GLU A 29 8.79 3.09 15.78
N GLU A 30 9.98 2.58 15.43
CA GLU A 30 11.25 3.03 16.04
C GLU A 30 11.49 4.53 15.80
N ALA A 31 11.08 5.07 14.65
CA ALA A 31 11.14 6.51 14.35
C ALA A 31 10.02 7.33 15.05
N GLY A 32 9.16 6.69 15.86
CA GLY A 32 8.09 7.34 16.62
C GLY A 32 6.83 7.64 15.82
N HIS A 33 6.58 6.93 14.71
CA HIS A 33 5.32 7.05 13.96
C HIS A 33 4.23 6.17 14.55
N GLN A 34 2.96 6.55 14.30
CA GLN A 34 1.81 5.71 14.60
C GLN A 34 1.45 4.89 13.35
N VAL A 35 1.52 3.57 13.44
CA VAL A 35 1.24 2.70 12.30
C VAL A 35 -0.05 1.90 12.52
N LYS A 36 -0.93 1.94 11.52
CA LYS A 36 -2.12 1.08 11.45
C LYS A 36 -1.97 0.11 10.29
N LYS A 37 -1.73 -1.15 10.59
CA LYS A 37 -1.69 -2.24 9.58
C LYS A 37 -3.07 -2.81 9.35
N ILE A 38 -3.49 -2.92 8.09
CA ILE A 38 -4.73 -3.56 7.65
C ILE A 38 -4.41 -4.71 6.71
N PHE A 39 -4.73 -5.92 7.12
CA PHE A 39 -4.64 -7.11 6.27
C PHE A 39 -5.91 -7.23 5.42
N LEU A 40 -5.80 -7.01 4.11
CA LEU A 40 -6.92 -7.06 3.19
C LEU A 40 -7.33 -8.49 2.83
N GLY A 41 -6.50 -9.49 3.15
CA GLY A 41 -6.79 -10.91 2.88
C GLY A 41 -8.03 -11.45 3.58
N ASN A 42 -8.44 -10.83 4.68
CA ASN A 42 -9.66 -11.18 5.44
C ASN A 42 -10.77 -10.14 5.32
N LYS A 43 -10.69 -9.22 4.33
CA LYS A 43 -11.68 -8.18 4.09
C LYS A 43 -12.50 -8.48 2.85
N GLN A 44 -13.76 -8.13 2.90
CA GLN A 44 -14.65 -8.13 1.75
C GLN A 44 -14.74 -6.71 1.22
N ILE A 45 -14.06 -6.45 0.10
CA ILE A 45 -14.06 -5.15 -0.58
C ILE A 45 -14.37 -5.41 -2.05
N GLU A 46 -15.56 -5.01 -2.48
CA GLU A 46 -15.94 -5.04 -3.88
C GLU A 46 -15.25 -3.92 -4.67
N GLY A 47 -14.99 -4.15 -5.96
CA GLY A 47 -14.54 -3.11 -6.88
C GLY A 47 -15.58 -1.98 -7.03
N CYS A 48 -15.16 -0.84 -7.53
CA CYS A 48 -16.05 0.29 -7.81
C CYS A 48 -17.02 -0.08 -8.96
N ARG A 49 -18.31 0.23 -8.79
CA ARG A 49 -19.33 -0.01 -9.81
C ARG A 49 -19.49 1.13 -10.82
N GLY A 50 -18.74 2.24 -10.66
CA GLY A 50 -18.83 3.41 -11.54
C GLY A 50 -20.16 4.14 -11.50
N CYS A 51 -20.97 3.97 -10.45
CA CYS A 51 -22.34 4.47 -10.38
C CYS A 51 -22.48 5.96 -10.02
N ASN A 52 -21.40 6.64 -9.70
CA ASN A 52 -21.33 8.05 -9.27
C ASN A 52 -22.24 8.43 -8.09
N PHE A 53 -22.80 7.45 -7.38
CA PHE A 53 -23.66 7.71 -6.23
C PHE A 53 -22.93 8.50 -5.14
N CYS A 54 -21.68 8.15 -4.85
CA CYS A 54 -20.86 8.81 -3.82
C CYS A 54 -20.64 10.31 -4.09
N GLN A 55 -20.55 10.74 -5.34
CA GLN A 55 -20.36 12.14 -5.70
C GLN A 55 -21.62 12.98 -5.43
N ARG A 56 -22.77 12.35 -5.37
CA ARG A 56 -24.05 13.03 -5.07
C ARG A 56 -24.43 12.96 -3.59
N SER A 57 -24.11 11.84 -2.93
CA SER A 57 -24.55 11.55 -1.55
C SER A 57 -23.45 11.74 -0.51
N GLY A 58 -22.19 11.95 -0.95
CA GLY A 58 -21.02 12.03 -0.07
C GLY A 58 -20.52 10.68 0.50
N SER A 59 -21.14 9.55 0.09
CA SER A 59 -20.74 8.24 0.59
C SER A 59 -20.95 7.12 -0.43
N CYS A 60 -20.13 6.06 -0.39
CA CYS A 60 -20.31 4.92 -1.28
C CYS A 60 -21.56 4.11 -0.93
N VAL A 61 -22.30 3.70 -1.97
CA VAL A 61 -23.52 2.87 -1.83
C VAL A 61 -23.20 1.44 -1.40
N ILE A 62 -21.99 0.92 -1.70
CA ILE A 62 -21.58 -0.44 -1.37
C ILE A 62 -21.28 -0.52 0.13
N LYS A 63 -22.00 -1.37 0.85
CA LYS A 63 -21.87 -1.57 2.30
C LYS A 63 -21.03 -2.81 2.61
N ASP A 64 -19.72 -2.65 2.50
CA ASP A 64 -18.72 -3.68 2.76
C ASP A 64 -17.64 -3.18 3.74
N ASP A 65 -16.55 -3.93 3.91
CA ASP A 65 -15.47 -3.55 4.84
C ASP A 65 -14.80 -2.22 4.46
N MET A 66 -14.94 -1.73 3.25
CA MET A 66 -14.40 -0.43 2.83
C MET A 66 -14.97 0.72 3.67
N GLN A 67 -16.20 0.60 4.16
CA GLN A 67 -16.83 1.63 5.01
C GLN A 67 -16.00 1.92 6.27
N LYS A 68 -15.32 0.90 6.82
CA LYS A 68 -14.44 1.04 7.99
C LYS A 68 -13.06 1.57 7.63
N LEU A 69 -12.67 1.51 6.36
CA LEU A 69 -11.36 1.93 5.88
C LEU A 69 -11.33 3.40 5.44
N TYR A 70 -12.45 3.97 5.02
CA TYR A 70 -12.52 5.39 4.64
C TYR A 70 -12.02 6.33 5.76
N PRO A 71 -12.49 6.23 7.02
CA PRO A 71 -11.98 7.09 8.08
C PRO A 71 -10.49 6.91 8.33
N LEU A 72 -9.98 5.67 8.30
CA LEU A 72 -8.55 5.38 8.50
C LEU A 72 -7.70 5.99 7.38
N PHE A 73 -8.20 5.93 6.14
CA PHE A 73 -7.55 6.58 5.01
C PHE A 73 -7.56 8.11 5.18
N GLU A 74 -8.68 8.71 5.51
CA GLU A 74 -8.79 10.17 5.68
C GLU A 74 -7.87 10.69 6.77
N GLU A 75 -7.77 9.99 7.88
CA GLU A 75 -6.93 10.35 9.03
C GLU A 75 -5.43 10.12 8.82
N SER A 76 -5.03 9.27 7.87
CA SER A 76 -3.62 8.96 7.63
C SER A 76 -2.89 10.09 6.91
N ASP A 77 -1.63 10.28 7.25
CA ASP A 77 -0.70 11.18 6.54
C ASP A 77 0.03 10.44 5.41
N VAL A 78 0.35 9.16 5.66
CA VAL A 78 1.07 8.28 4.73
C VAL A 78 0.25 7.04 4.45
N LEU A 79 0.18 6.64 3.18
CA LEU A 79 -0.47 5.42 2.72
C LEU A 79 0.58 4.47 2.12
N VAL A 80 0.71 3.28 2.68
CA VAL A 80 1.64 2.26 2.20
C VAL A 80 0.87 1.12 1.56
N PHE A 81 1.14 0.85 0.30
CA PHE A 81 0.62 -0.29 -0.44
C PHE A 81 1.62 -1.44 -0.36
N ALA A 82 1.29 -2.50 0.38
CA ALA A 82 2.10 -3.71 0.46
C ALA A 82 1.42 -4.85 -0.32
N SER A 83 2.01 -5.25 -1.45
CA SER A 83 1.41 -6.19 -2.37
C SER A 83 2.36 -7.31 -2.80
N PRO A 84 1.91 -8.57 -2.86
CA PRO A 84 2.57 -9.53 -3.72
C PRO A 84 2.38 -9.14 -5.19
N LEU A 85 3.32 -9.53 -6.05
CA LEU A 85 3.16 -9.44 -7.49
C LEU A 85 2.26 -10.59 -7.96
N PHE A 86 1.10 -10.27 -8.50
CA PHE A 86 0.19 -11.24 -9.10
C PHE A 86 -0.09 -10.88 -10.55
N PHE A 87 0.28 -11.77 -11.49
CA PHE A 87 0.18 -11.50 -12.93
C PHE A 87 0.75 -10.13 -13.31
N TRP A 88 2.00 -9.89 -12.87
CA TRP A 88 2.80 -8.69 -13.15
C TRP A 88 2.17 -7.35 -12.70
N THR A 89 1.21 -7.40 -11.78
CA THR A 89 0.63 -6.19 -11.20
C THR A 89 0.37 -6.34 -9.69
N ILE A 90 -0.15 -5.28 -9.08
CA ILE A 90 -0.59 -5.30 -7.68
C ILE A 90 -1.77 -6.26 -7.50
N SER A 91 -1.97 -6.75 -6.29
CA SER A 91 -3.09 -7.65 -5.99
C SER A 91 -4.45 -6.99 -6.24
N ALA A 92 -5.43 -7.79 -6.66
CA ALA A 92 -6.81 -7.32 -6.86
C ALA A 92 -7.39 -6.64 -5.60
N ARG A 93 -6.96 -7.05 -4.40
CA ARG A 93 -7.37 -6.45 -3.12
C ARG A 93 -6.94 -5.01 -2.97
N ILE A 94 -5.69 -4.70 -3.32
CA ILE A 94 -5.18 -3.31 -3.35
C ILE A 94 -5.89 -2.53 -4.45
N LYS A 95 -6.09 -3.13 -5.63
CA LYS A 95 -6.77 -2.47 -6.75
C LYS A 95 -8.22 -2.11 -6.39
N ALA A 96 -8.96 -3.02 -5.77
CA ALA A 96 -10.33 -2.74 -5.30
C ALA A 96 -10.36 -1.58 -4.29
N PHE A 97 -9.43 -1.56 -3.31
CA PHE A 97 -9.31 -0.44 -2.39
C PHE A 97 -9.08 0.88 -3.13
N ILE A 98 -8.12 0.93 -4.06
CA ILE A 98 -7.81 2.16 -4.83
C ILE A 98 -9.03 2.64 -5.62
N GLU A 99 -9.74 1.76 -6.33
CA GLU A 99 -10.95 2.14 -7.07
C GLU A 99 -12.03 2.77 -6.19
N ARG A 100 -12.16 2.25 -4.97
CA ARG A 100 -13.16 2.70 -4.02
C ARG A 100 -12.81 4.04 -3.38
N LEU A 101 -11.55 4.51 -3.46
CA LEU A 101 -11.16 5.85 -3.01
C LEU A 101 -11.85 6.98 -3.78
N TYR A 102 -12.45 6.70 -4.94
CA TYR A 102 -13.28 7.70 -5.64
C TYR A 102 -14.39 8.28 -4.75
N ALA A 103 -14.84 7.54 -3.73
CA ALA A 103 -15.82 8.03 -2.76
C ALA A 103 -15.26 9.10 -1.78
N THR A 104 -13.96 9.29 -1.73
CA THR A 104 -13.31 10.33 -0.90
C THR A 104 -12.95 11.59 -1.68
N ALA A 105 -13.10 11.56 -3.01
CA ALA A 105 -12.86 12.71 -3.85
C ALA A 105 -13.98 13.76 -3.66
N LYS A 106 -13.60 15.03 -3.60
CA LYS A 106 -14.50 16.19 -3.60
C LYS A 106 -14.10 17.10 -4.75
N ASP A 107 -15.03 17.40 -5.64
CA ASP A 107 -14.75 18.21 -6.84
C ASP A 107 -13.52 17.69 -7.63
N ASP A 108 -13.48 16.38 -7.85
CA ASP A 108 -12.37 15.62 -8.48
C ASP A 108 -11.01 15.73 -7.77
N LYS A 109 -10.98 16.26 -6.54
CA LYS A 109 -9.75 16.33 -5.72
C LYS A 109 -9.74 15.28 -4.64
N PHE A 110 -8.65 14.52 -4.58
CA PHE A 110 -8.41 13.53 -3.54
C PHE A 110 -7.70 14.15 -2.32
N PRO A 111 -7.93 13.64 -1.10
CA PRO A 111 -7.12 14.01 0.06
C PRO A 111 -5.63 13.81 -0.24
N LYS A 112 -4.81 14.83 0.00
CA LYS A 112 -3.36 14.74 -0.23
C LYS A 112 -2.73 13.70 0.69
N LYS A 113 -1.85 12.88 0.13
CA LYS A 113 -1.13 11.82 0.85
C LYS A 113 0.32 11.77 0.41
N GLU A 114 1.18 11.34 1.33
CA GLU A 114 2.44 10.71 0.96
C GLU A 114 2.20 9.22 0.79
N THR A 115 2.92 8.59 -0.14
CA THR A 115 2.69 7.17 -0.45
C THR A 115 3.98 6.39 -0.58
N MET A 116 3.91 5.10 -0.29
CA MET A 116 4.99 4.13 -0.50
C MET A 116 4.46 2.85 -1.13
N LEU A 117 5.34 2.15 -1.84
CA LEU A 117 5.05 0.84 -2.42
C LEU A 117 6.02 -0.21 -1.87
N LEU A 118 5.49 -1.25 -1.24
CA LEU A 118 6.23 -2.45 -0.85
C LEU A 118 5.75 -3.62 -1.71
N MET A 119 6.64 -4.30 -2.42
CA MET A 119 6.23 -5.45 -3.25
C MET A 119 7.13 -6.65 -3.04
N THR A 120 6.55 -7.84 -3.21
CA THR A 120 7.27 -9.11 -3.21
C THR A 120 6.93 -9.93 -4.44
N ALA A 121 7.93 -10.60 -5.03
CA ALA A 121 7.76 -11.50 -6.16
C ALA A 121 8.68 -12.72 -6.04
N GLY A 122 8.27 -13.86 -6.58
CA GLY A 122 9.14 -15.03 -6.73
C GLY A 122 10.19 -14.81 -7.81
N ASP A 123 9.84 -14.06 -8.84
CA ASP A 123 10.75 -13.67 -9.93
C ASP A 123 11.61 -12.46 -9.52
N GLU A 124 12.83 -12.36 -10.09
CA GLU A 124 13.76 -11.25 -9.83
C GLU A 124 14.44 -10.71 -11.10
N ASN A 125 13.80 -10.91 -12.27
CA ASN A 125 14.27 -10.28 -13.50
C ASN A 125 14.15 -8.75 -13.40
N PHE A 126 14.95 -8.01 -14.17
CA PHE A 126 14.96 -6.55 -14.13
C PHE A 126 13.59 -5.91 -14.45
N TRP A 127 12.76 -6.58 -15.25
CA TRP A 127 11.43 -6.12 -15.63
C TRP A 127 10.29 -6.58 -14.70
N THR A 128 10.58 -7.42 -13.71
CA THR A 128 9.57 -8.09 -12.85
C THR A 128 8.53 -7.11 -12.28
N PHE A 129 8.97 -5.95 -11.81
CA PHE A 129 8.11 -4.97 -11.16
C PHE A 129 7.71 -3.79 -12.05
N GLU A 130 8.18 -3.69 -13.29
CA GLU A 130 7.97 -2.51 -14.16
C GLU A 130 6.50 -2.13 -14.29
N GLN A 131 5.63 -3.10 -14.58
CA GLN A 131 4.20 -2.86 -14.76
C GLN A 131 3.56 -2.30 -13.47
N SER A 132 3.91 -2.87 -12.31
CA SER A 132 3.35 -2.45 -11.02
C SER A 132 3.86 -1.08 -10.60
N VAL A 133 5.14 -0.80 -10.81
CA VAL A 133 5.76 0.50 -10.53
C VAL A 133 5.17 1.57 -11.44
N SER A 134 5.02 1.26 -12.74
CA SER A 134 4.38 2.17 -13.71
C SER A 134 2.95 2.49 -13.28
N TYR A 135 2.14 1.46 -12.98
CA TYR A 135 0.77 1.66 -12.48
C TYR A 135 0.73 2.54 -11.21
N TYR A 136 1.57 2.24 -10.22
CA TYR A 136 1.65 2.99 -8.98
C TYR A 136 1.99 4.48 -9.24
N ARG A 137 3.00 4.74 -10.06
CA ARG A 137 3.42 6.10 -10.43
C ARG A 137 2.31 6.87 -11.17
N PHE A 138 1.61 6.23 -12.11
CA PHE A 138 0.49 6.87 -12.80
C PHE A 138 -0.64 7.23 -11.83
N VAL A 139 -1.00 6.31 -10.92
CA VAL A 139 -2.04 6.60 -9.92
C VAL A 139 -1.63 7.76 -9.03
N THR A 140 -0.43 7.72 -8.45
CA THR A 140 0.05 8.77 -7.52
C THR A 140 0.15 10.13 -8.21
N GLN A 141 0.64 10.16 -9.44
CA GLN A 141 0.71 11.39 -10.24
C GLN A 141 -0.69 11.93 -10.58
N ALA A 142 -1.60 11.06 -11.02
CA ALA A 142 -2.94 11.47 -11.45
C ALA A 142 -3.79 12.08 -10.33
N ILE A 143 -3.55 11.66 -9.08
CA ILE A 143 -4.29 12.13 -7.91
C ILE A 143 -3.44 13.03 -6.99
N GLU A 144 -2.30 13.50 -7.50
CA GLU A 144 -1.38 14.44 -6.83
C GLU A 144 -0.88 13.95 -5.46
N TRP A 145 -0.62 12.66 -5.34
CA TRP A 145 0.03 12.10 -4.16
C TRP A 145 1.54 12.10 -4.31
N LYS A 146 2.25 12.29 -3.21
CA LYS A 146 3.71 12.31 -3.19
C LYS A 146 4.26 10.91 -2.95
N ASP A 147 4.92 10.31 -3.96
CA ASP A 147 5.72 9.10 -3.77
C ASP A 147 6.96 9.42 -2.92
N ILE A 148 7.11 8.77 -1.77
CA ILE A 148 8.22 8.97 -0.85
C ILE A 148 9.12 7.73 -0.71
N GLY A 149 8.86 6.68 -1.46
CA GLY A 149 9.77 5.54 -1.59
C GLY A 149 9.11 4.21 -1.88
N MET A 150 9.92 3.25 -2.25
CA MET A 150 9.48 1.88 -2.51
C MET A 150 10.56 0.87 -2.12
N CYS A 151 10.14 -0.35 -1.78
CA CYS A 151 10.99 -1.52 -1.61
C CYS A 151 10.41 -2.69 -2.43
N LEU A 152 11.21 -3.24 -3.35
CA LEU A 152 10.79 -4.22 -4.35
C LEU A 152 11.59 -5.52 -4.18
N ALA A 153 11.07 -6.44 -3.38
CA ALA A 153 11.75 -7.67 -2.99
C ALA A 153 11.46 -8.82 -3.98
N GLY A 154 12.38 -9.05 -4.90
CA GLY A 154 12.36 -10.18 -5.83
C GLY A 154 12.99 -11.45 -5.25
N GLY A 155 12.80 -12.59 -5.94
CA GLY A 155 13.42 -13.87 -5.60
C GLY A 155 12.90 -14.49 -4.31
N THR A 156 11.66 -14.16 -3.89
CA THR A 156 11.06 -14.82 -2.71
C THR A 156 10.73 -16.28 -3.02
N LYS A 157 10.87 -17.16 -2.04
CA LYS A 157 10.68 -18.61 -2.21
C LYS A 157 9.78 -19.18 -1.13
N ILE A 158 9.32 -20.40 -1.37
CA ILE A 158 8.71 -21.24 -0.32
C ILE A 158 9.60 -22.47 -0.19
N GLU A 159 10.19 -22.65 0.99
CA GLU A 159 11.03 -23.80 1.34
C GLU A 159 10.48 -24.43 2.61
N ASP A 160 10.21 -25.73 2.59
CA ASP A 160 9.62 -26.47 3.72
C ASP A 160 8.35 -25.79 4.29
N GLY A 161 7.49 -25.26 3.41
CA GLY A 161 6.26 -24.56 3.80
C GLY A 161 6.47 -23.17 4.41
N LYS A 162 7.71 -22.68 4.47
CA LYS A 162 8.04 -21.34 4.98
C LYS A 162 8.33 -20.38 3.84
N HIS A 163 7.81 -19.19 3.95
CA HIS A 163 8.14 -18.11 3.02
C HIS A 163 9.51 -17.52 3.38
N ILE A 164 10.39 -17.50 2.40
CA ILE A 164 11.76 -16.98 2.51
C ILE A 164 11.86 -15.68 1.71
N ILE A 165 12.39 -14.66 2.33
CA ILE A 165 12.73 -13.35 1.73
C ILE A 165 14.19 -13.05 2.08
N LYS A 166 14.94 -12.45 1.16
CA LYS A 166 16.34 -12.09 1.38
C LYS A 166 16.45 -11.00 2.45
N GLU A 167 17.41 -11.13 3.37
CA GLU A 167 17.59 -10.24 4.53
C GLU A 167 17.81 -8.78 4.13
N ASN A 168 18.52 -8.54 3.03
CA ASN A 168 18.75 -7.18 2.53
C ASN A 168 17.45 -6.41 2.24
N TYR A 169 16.38 -7.10 1.80
CA TYR A 169 15.09 -6.44 1.58
C TYR A 169 14.35 -6.14 2.89
N LEU A 170 14.53 -6.98 3.91
CA LEU A 170 13.98 -6.70 5.25
C LEU A 170 14.65 -5.45 5.84
N GLU A 171 15.98 -5.38 5.74
CA GLU A 171 16.74 -4.21 6.16
C GLU A 171 16.36 -2.95 5.36
N GLU A 172 16.24 -3.05 4.03
CA GLU A 172 15.79 -1.95 3.18
C GLU A 172 14.39 -1.45 3.60
N ALA A 173 13.45 -2.36 3.84
CA ALA A 173 12.11 -2.00 4.28
C ALA A 173 12.12 -1.35 5.68
N PHE A 174 12.93 -1.85 6.61
CA PHE A 174 13.10 -1.26 7.93
C PHE A 174 13.65 0.17 7.82
N GLN A 175 14.72 0.37 7.05
CA GLN A 175 15.31 1.69 6.83
C GLN A 175 14.35 2.64 6.10
N LEU A 176 13.52 2.15 5.17
CA LEU A 176 12.49 2.93 4.52
C LEU A 176 11.44 3.44 5.53
N GLY A 177 11.01 2.58 6.46
CA GLY A 177 10.11 2.95 7.55
C GLY A 177 10.72 4.00 8.47
N LYS A 178 11.95 3.74 8.93
CA LYS A 178 12.70 4.62 9.86
C LYS A 178 12.96 6.01 9.28
N ASN A 179 13.22 6.10 7.97
CA ASN A 179 13.55 7.35 7.29
C ASN A 179 12.33 8.08 6.69
N THR A 180 11.12 7.69 7.06
CA THR A 180 9.88 8.30 6.52
C THR A 180 9.82 9.82 6.73
N ILE A 181 10.36 10.38 7.81
CA ILE A 181 10.40 11.83 8.10
C ILE A 181 11.49 12.55 7.30
N THR A 182 12.64 11.95 7.09
CA THR A 182 13.84 12.63 6.58
C THR A 182 13.64 13.10 5.14
N ARG A 183 12.83 12.38 4.34
CA ARG A 183 12.57 12.70 2.93
C ARG A 183 11.58 13.85 2.71
N SER A 184 10.77 14.23 3.73
CA SER A 184 9.81 15.33 3.63
C SER A 184 10.44 16.73 3.84
N LYS A 185 11.68 16.80 4.34
CA LYS A 185 12.37 18.07 4.62
C LYS A 185 13.36 18.54 3.53
N GLN A 186 13.59 17.74 2.49
CA GLN A 186 14.61 18.05 1.47
C GLN A 186 14.07 18.63 0.15
N ASN A 187 12.75 18.84 -0.01
CA ASN A 187 12.15 19.32 -1.26
C ASN A 187 11.06 20.38 -1.04
N ASP A 188 11.30 21.37 -0.18
CA ASP A 188 10.58 22.66 -0.17
C ASP A 188 11.50 23.78 -0.68
#